data_9422f7e652a9257dd22a7fcfcb834fd5
#
_entry.id   9422f7e652a9257dd22a7fcfcb834fd5
#
_cell.length_a   1.000
_cell.length_b   1.000
_cell.length_c   1.000
_cell.angle_alpha   90.00
_cell.angle_beta   90.00
_cell.angle_gamma   90.00
#
_symmetry.space_group_name_H-M   'P 1'
#
loop_
_entity.id
_entity.type
_entity.pdbx_description
1 polymer ?
#
loop_
_entity_poly.entity_id
_entity_poly.type
_entity_poly.pdbx_seq_one_letter_code
_entity_poly.pdbx_strand_id
1 'polypeptide(L)'
;LGLPAHQKGLSMADFLTRVHPDDYECISELVTHSVSQGRSMQAEFRVLRPDGECRYIKGIGEPVENFPEVKEYFGTISDITLQRQAEDAARMAQADLARVTRATTVGQLTASIAHEINQPLMSIVANAGASLRWLKREPVMLENASSSLDEIIKEGKRAGEIIRGLQALTRNHESSFASENLHLIARDILALSRVELERRGISLELKLRAGKADIYCDRVQIQQVLLNLVINAIDAMSDDLPRAALLRLTLENPTPDTLRFEVLDSGCGLPDGVRERIFESFYTTKKSGMGMGLTISKGIIKKHCGELGAENRAEGGSRFWFTLPLG
;
A
#
# COMPACT_ATOMS: atom_id res chain seq x y z
N LEU A 1 25.49 -7.29 28.62
CA LEU A 1 26.89 -6.83 28.46
C LEU A 1 27.93 -7.90 28.76
N GLY A 2 27.57 -9.05 29.36
CA GLY A 2 28.50 -10.08 29.78
C GLY A 2 29.44 -9.66 30.91
N LEU A 3 29.00 -8.76 31.77
CA LEU A 3 29.75 -8.29 32.94
C LEU A 3 29.51 -9.18 34.15
N PRO A 4 30.51 -9.39 35.02
CA PRO A 4 30.31 -10.11 36.26
C PRO A 4 29.30 -9.42 37.14
N ALA A 5 28.41 -10.19 37.79
CA ALA A 5 27.33 -9.67 38.64
C ALA A 5 27.75 -8.79 39.82
N HIS A 6 29.04 -8.72 40.11
CA HIS A 6 29.61 -7.98 41.28
C HIS A 6 30.36 -6.70 40.87
N GLN A 7 30.39 -6.31 39.59
CA GLN A 7 31.12 -5.15 39.13
C GLN A 7 30.29 -3.88 39.51
N LYS A 8 30.74 -3.14 40.51
CA LYS A 8 30.19 -1.86 40.91
C LYS A 8 30.71 -0.77 39.98
N GLY A 9 29.96 -0.47 38.95
CA GLY A 9 30.28 0.57 37.96
C GLY A 9 31.10 0.03 36.77
N LEU A 10 30.83 0.59 35.62
CA LEU A 10 31.54 0.40 34.38
C LEU A 10 32.15 1.73 33.99
N SER A 11 33.46 1.76 33.67
CA SER A 11 34.03 2.99 33.13
C SER A 11 33.42 3.26 31.76
N MET A 12 33.30 4.51 31.35
CA MET A 12 32.79 4.88 30.04
C MET A 12 33.69 4.30 28.92
N ALA A 13 34.99 4.24 29.16
CA ALA A 13 35.93 3.64 28.21
C ALA A 13 35.66 2.14 28.03
N ASP A 14 35.47 1.37 29.12
CA ASP A 14 35.14 -0.05 29.04
C ASP A 14 33.77 -0.32 28.40
N PHE A 15 32.81 0.57 28.59
CA PHE A 15 31.52 0.50 27.93
C PHE A 15 31.67 0.66 26.40
N LEU A 16 32.38 1.69 25.97
CA LEU A 16 32.56 1.98 24.54
C LEU A 16 33.29 0.89 23.79
N THR A 17 34.22 0.13 24.45
CA THR A 17 34.90 -1.00 23.82
C THR A 17 33.97 -2.14 23.40
N ARG A 18 32.76 -2.18 23.94
CA ARG A 18 31.75 -3.22 23.64
C ARG A 18 30.74 -2.79 22.60
N VAL A 19 30.69 -1.49 22.26
CA VAL A 19 29.84 -0.99 21.20
C VAL A 19 30.30 -1.55 19.85
N HIS A 20 29.35 -1.95 18.99
CA HIS A 20 29.66 -2.42 17.66
C HIS A 20 30.49 -1.38 16.87
N PRO A 21 31.51 -1.79 16.10
CA PRO A 21 32.37 -0.83 15.39
C PRO A 21 31.63 0.23 14.57
N ASP A 22 30.58 -0.16 13.85
CA ASP A 22 29.79 0.78 13.03
C ASP A 22 29.00 1.81 13.85
N ASP A 23 28.69 1.51 15.12
CA ASP A 23 27.89 2.37 16.00
C ASP A 23 28.79 3.20 16.93
N TYR A 24 30.10 2.84 17.00
CA TYR A 24 31.05 3.39 17.95
C TYR A 24 31.21 4.91 17.84
N GLU A 25 31.38 5.43 16.65
CA GLU A 25 31.60 6.86 16.42
C GLU A 25 30.37 7.67 16.89
N CYS A 26 29.18 7.29 16.44
CA CYS A 26 27.92 7.96 16.81
C CYS A 26 27.67 7.92 18.31
N ILE A 27 27.88 6.78 18.97
CA ILE A 27 27.65 6.62 20.41
C ILE A 27 28.73 7.36 21.22
N SER A 28 29.99 7.32 20.78
CA SER A 28 31.08 8.06 21.43
C SER A 28 30.86 9.57 21.40
N GLU A 29 30.43 10.11 20.27
CA GLU A 29 30.08 11.54 20.13
C GLU A 29 28.86 11.92 20.99
N LEU A 30 27.80 11.11 20.97
CA LEU A 30 26.61 11.34 21.81
C LEU A 30 27.00 11.40 23.29
N VAL A 31 27.76 10.42 23.76
CA VAL A 31 28.21 10.35 25.15
C VAL A 31 29.06 11.55 25.50
N THR A 32 30.08 11.87 24.68
CA THR A 32 31.00 12.99 24.92
C THR A 32 30.22 14.32 24.98
N HIS A 33 29.30 14.52 24.04
CA HIS A 33 28.48 15.75 23.99
C HIS A 33 27.55 15.86 25.20
N SER A 34 26.83 14.77 25.53
CA SER A 34 25.92 14.76 26.70
C SER A 34 26.67 14.98 28.01
N VAL A 35 27.81 14.35 28.19
CA VAL A 35 28.68 14.54 29.40
C VAL A 35 29.22 15.97 29.48
N SER A 36 29.64 16.56 28.35
CA SER A 36 30.15 17.95 28.34
C SER A 36 29.07 18.95 28.74
N GLN A 37 27.82 18.72 28.33
CA GLN A 37 26.70 19.62 28.59
C GLN A 37 25.88 19.29 29.84
N GLY A 38 26.13 18.16 30.49
CA GLY A 38 25.36 17.71 31.66
C GLY A 38 23.90 17.38 31.29
N ARG A 39 23.67 16.81 30.10
CA ARG A 39 22.33 16.47 29.61
C ARG A 39 22.07 14.95 29.64
N SER A 40 20.81 14.59 29.80
CA SER A 40 20.37 13.19 29.61
C SER A 40 20.68 12.68 28.21
N MET A 41 20.95 11.40 28.11
CA MET A 41 21.22 10.71 26.84
C MET A 41 20.33 9.49 26.70
N GLN A 42 19.90 9.21 25.46
CA GLN A 42 19.18 8.01 25.11
C GLN A 42 19.61 7.57 23.72
N ALA A 43 19.94 6.27 23.58
CA ALA A 43 20.30 5.70 22.30
C ALA A 43 19.92 4.21 22.24
N GLU A 44 19.70 3.74 21.00
CA GLU A 44 19.65 2.33 20.66
C GLU A 44 20.86 2.01 19.78
N PHE A 45 21.63 1.00 20.17
CA PHE A 45 22.90 0.65 19.52
C PHE A 45 23.19 -0.83 19.69
N ARG A 46 24.13 -1.34 18.91
CA ARG A 46 24.59 -2.72 18.98
C ARG A 46 25.78 -2.83 19.92
N VAL A 47 25.81 -3.90 20.68
CA VAL A 47 26.97 -4.30 21.48
C VAL A 47 27.45 -5.70 21.09
N LEU A 48 28.76 -5.89 21.13
CA LEU A 48 29.39 -7.20 20.96
C LEU A 48 29.70 -7.79 22.30
N ARG A 49 29.17 -8.96 22.61
CA ARG A 49 29.52 -9.73 23.81
C ARG A 49 30.88 -10.43 23.62
N PRO A 50 31.54 -10.84 24.73
CA PRO A 50 32.81 -11.55 24.65
C PRO A 50 32.76 -12.86 23.85
N ASP A 51 31.57 -13.47 23.74
CA ASP A 51 31.33 -14.67 22.91
C ASP A 51 31.13 -14.36 21.43
N GLY A 52 31.18 -13.08 21.03
CA GLY A 52 30.97 -12.61 19.67
C GLY A 52 29.50 -12.37 19.31
N GLU A 53 28.56 -12.64 20.23
CA GLU A 53 27.13 -12.41 19.98
C GLU A 53 26.80 -10.90 19.93
N CYS A 54 26.11 -10.46 18.88
CA CYS A 54 25.63 -9.09 18.73
C CYS A 54 24.25 -8.93 19.41
N ARG A 55 24.12 -7.95 20.28
CA ARG A 55 22.88 -7.60 20.99
C ARG A 55 22.48 -6.17 20.73
N TYR A 56 21.18 -5.94 20.56
CA TYR A 56 20.61 -4.60 20.49
C TYR A 56 20.29 -4.11 21.89
N ILE A 57 20.84 -2.97 22.23
CA ILE A 57 20.71 -2.36 23.55
C ILE A 57 20.03 -1.01 23.43
N LYS A 58 19.10 -0.74 24.33
CA LYS A 58 18.59 0.60 24.59
C LYS A 58 19.18 1.12 25.90
N GLY A 59 19.97 2.19 25.79
CA GLY A 59 20.60 2.88 26.91
C GLY A 59 19.92 4.21 27.20
N ILE A 60 19.66 4.50 28.48
CA ILE A 60 19.20 5.80 28.96
C ILE A 60 20.16 6.19 30.10
N GLY A 61 20.72 7.40 30.05
CA GLY A 61 21.60 7.94 31.06
C GLY A 61 21.18 9.35 31.48
N GLU A 62 21.12 9.59 32.79
CA GLU A 62 20.82 10.89 33.36
C GLU A 62 21.98 11.38 34.22
N PRO A 63 22.35 12.66 34.19
CA PRO A 63 23.42 13.19 35.01
C PRO A 63 22.99 13.22 36.49
N VAL A 64 23.91 12.92 37.39
CA VAL A 64 23.71 13.02 38.83
C VAL A 64 24.07 14.44 39.28
N GLU A 65 23.10 15.21 39.76
CA GLU A 65 23.24 16.66 40.07
C GLU A 65 24.12 17.01 41.28
N ASN A 66 24.54 16.02 42.12
CA ASN A 66 25.12 16.29 43.42
C ASN A 66 26.67 16.37 43.48
N PHE A 67 27.38 16.26 42.35
CA PHE A 67 28.84 16.27 42.31
C PHE A 67 29.39 17.20 41.22
N PRO A 68 29.66 18.48 41.54
CA PRO A 68 30.11 19.46 40.55
C PRO A 68 31.48 19.14 39.91
N GLU A 69 32.34 18.36 40.61
CA GLU A 69 33.68 18.00 40.11
C GLU A 69 33.74 16.61 39.41
N VAL A 70 32.77 15.73 39.64
CA VAL A 70 32.72 14.38 39.07
C VAL A 70 31.42 14.23 38.28
N LYS A 71 31.54 14.10 36.98
CA LYS A 71 30.38 13.87 36.10
C LYS A 71 29.97 12.40 36.14
N GLU A 72 29.12 12.04 37.07
CA GLU A 72 28.51 10.73 37.19
C GLU A 72 27.17 10.69 36.45
N TYR A 73 26.89 9.55 35.78
CA TYR A 73 25.64 9.27 35.14
C TYR A 73 25.01 8.04 35.76
N PHE A 74 23.73 8.15 36.06
CA PHE A 74 22.91 6.99 36.41
C PHE A 74 22.00 6.65 35.24
N GLY A 75 21.85 5.35 34.94
CA GLY A 75 21.04 4.98 33.81
C GLY A 75 20.61 3.52 33.81
N THR A 76 19.82 3.19 32.80
CA THR A 76 19.35 1.84 32.55
C THR A 76 19.82 1.36 31.18
N ILE A 77 20.11 0.07 31.10
CA ILE A 77 20.46 -0.62 29.87
C ILE A 77 19.49 -1.79 29.73
N SER A 78 18.74 -1.79 28.66
CA SER A 78 17.77 -2.85 28.34
C SER A 78 18.20 -3.60 27.07
N ASP A 79 18.22 -4.93 27.13
CA ASP A 79 18.40 -5.78 25.93
C ASP A 79 17.06 -5.80 25.16
N ILE A 80 17.05 -5.22 23.96
CA ILE A 80 15.89 -5.15 23.08
C ILE A 80 16.02 -6.09 21.88
N THR A 81 16.96 -7.05 21.90
CA THR A 81 17.26 -7.92 20.78
C THR A 81 16.04 -8.76 20.37
N LEU A 82 15.38 -9.40 21.33
CA LEU A 82 14.17 -10.20 21.06
C LEU A 82 13.02 -9.33 20.53
N GLN A 83 12.87 -8.12 21.07
CA GLN A 83 11.84 -7.20 20.58
C GLN A 83 12.12 -6.82 19.12
N ARG A 84 13.34 -6.43 18.78
CA ARG A 84 13.76 -6.10 17.41
C ARG A 84 13.56 -7.27 16.46
N GLN A 85 13.97 -8.47 16.86
CA GLN A 85 13.78 -9.68 16.04
C GLN A 85 12.30 -9.97 15.79
N ALA A 86 11.44 -9.82 16.80
CA ALA A 86 10.00 -10.01 16.65
C ALA A 86 9.37 -8.95 15.72
N GLU A 87 9.78 -7.69 15.85
CA GLU A 87 9.33 -6.60 14.97
C GLU A 87 9.76 -6.84 13.52
N ASP A 88 11.01 -7.24 13.28
CA ASP A 88 11.52 -7.54 11.95
C ASP A 88 10.82 -8.77 11.34
N ALA A 89 10.62 -9.83 12.12
CA ALA A 89 9.89 -11.01 11.68
C ALA A 89 8.42 -10.68 11.33
N ALA A 90 7.76 -9.86 12.14
CA ALA A 90 6.40 -9.40 11.87
C ALA A 90 6.33 -8.55 10.59
N ARG A 91 7.32 -7.67 10.38
CA ARG A 91 7.43 -6.85 9.17
C ARG A 91 7.64 -7.70 7.91
N MET A 92 8.51 -8.71 7.98
CA MET A 92 8.73 -9.66 6.88
C MET A 92 7.47 -10.47 6.56
N ALA A 93 6.82 -11.03 7.59
CA ALA A 93 5.58 -11.79 7.42
C ALA A 93 4.46 -10.93 6.80
N GLN A 94 4.36 -9.66 7.21
CA GLN A 94 3.38 -8.73 6.65
C GLN A 94 3.68 -8.40 5.16
N ALA A 95 4.94 -8.26 4.79
CA ALA A 95 5.36 -8.06 3.40
C ALA A 95 5.04 -9.28 2.53
N ASP A 96 5.30 -10.50 3.03
CA ASP A 96 4.97 -11.75 2.34
C ASP A 96 3.45 -11.93 2.17
N LEU A 97 2.66 -11.63 3.20
CA LEU A 97 1.20 -11.64 3.11
C LEU A 97 0.68 -10.64 2.06
N ALA A 98 1.24 -9.45 2.01
CA ALA A 98 0.88 -8.46 1.00
C ALA A 98 1.21 -8.95 -0.42
N ARG A 99 2.33 -9.68 -0.58
CA ARG A 99 2.73 -10.28 -1.85
C ARG A 99 1.76 -11.39 -2.29
N VAL A 100 1.41 -12.30 -1.39
CA VAL A 100 0.45 -13.39 -1.65
C VAL A 100 -0.93 -12.83 -2.00
N THR A 101 -1.40 -11.82 -1.27
CA THR A 101 -2.70 -11.18 -1.54
C THR A 101 -2.70 -10.52 -2.92
N ARG A 102 -1.64 -9.82 -3.32
CA ARG A 102 -1.50 -9.26 -4.68
C ARG A 102 -1.58 -10.35 -5.76
N ALA A 103 -0.81 -11.41 -5.60
CA ALA A 103 -0.81 -12.53 -6.53
C ALA A 103 -2.21 -13.18 -6.64
N THR A 104 -2.91 -13.35 -5.53
CA THR A 104 -4.27 -13.91 -5.53
C THR A 104 -5.26 -12.98 -6.20
N THR A 105 -5.19 -11.67 -5.94
CA THR A 105 -6.07 -10.66 -6.57
C THR A 105 -5.84 -10.61 -8.09
N VAL A 106 -4.59 -10.63 -8.55
CA VAL A 106 -4.24 -10.75 -9.97
C VAL A 106 -4.73 -12.08 -10.53
N GLY A 107 -4.58 -13.19 -9.79
CA GLY A 107 -5.07 -14.51 -10.18
C GLY A 107 -6.58 -14.55 -10.41
N GLN A 108 -7.36 -13.91 -9.54
CA GLN A 108 -8.84 -13.78 -9.69
C GLN A 108 -9.23 -12.99 -10.95
N LEU A 109 -8.41 -12.05 -11.37
CA LEU A 109 -8.64 -11.24 -12.57
C LEU A 109 -7.98 -11.83 -13.84
N THR A 110 -7.25 -12.94 -13.76
CA THR A 110 -6.46 -13.45 -14.89
C THR A 110 -7.30 -13.70 -16.13
N ALA A 111 -8.49 -14.28 -16.00
CA ALA A 111 -9.39 -14.51 -17.12
C ALA A 111 -9.91 -13.20 -17.72
N SER A 112 -10.23 -12.22 -16.88
CA SER A 112 -10.70 -10.89 -17.27
C SER A 112 -9.58 -10.10 -17.98
N ILE A 113 -8.38 -10.11 -17.42
CA ILE A 113 -7.20 -9.44 -18.01
C ILE A 113 -6.83 -10.04 -19.37
N ALA A 114 -6.83 -11.38 -19.48
CA ALA A 114 -6.59 -12.04 -20.77
C ALA A 114 -7.63 -11.62 -21.81
N HIS A 115 -8.89 -11.51 -21.42
CA HIS A 115 -9.96 -11.03 -22.28
C HIS A 115 -9.76 -9.56 -22.67
N GLU A 116 -9.40 -8.69 -21.71
CA GLU A 116 -9.12 -7.27 -21.96
C GLU A 116 -7.93 -7.02 -22.90
N ILE A 117 -6.89 -7.83 -22.82
CA ILE A 117 -5.75 -7.75 -23.73
C ILE A 117 -6.14 -8.27 -25.13
N ASN A 118 -6.91 -9.35 -25.20
CA ASN A 118 -7.31 -9.94 -26.47
C ASN A 118 -8.29 -9.05 -27.26
N GLN A 119 -9.16 -8.28 -26.62
CA GLN A 119 -10.08 -7.36 -27.28
C GLN A 119 -9.38 -6.33 -28.18
N PRO A 120 -8.47 -5.47 -27.69
CA PRO A 120 -7.76 -4.52 -28.54
C PRO A 120 -6.89 -5.22 -29.59
N LEU A 121 -6.30 -6.39 -29.28
CA LEU A 121 -5.52 -7.16 -30.26
C LEU A 121 -6.40 -7.64 -31.41
N MET A 122 -7.60 -8.16 -31.12
CA MET A 122 -8.55 -8.56 -32.16
C MET A 122 -9.05 -7.36 -32.97
N SER A 123 -9.30 -6.22 -32.34
CA SER A 123 -9.69 -4.98 -33.03
C SER A 123 -8.56 -4.49 -33.96
N ILE A 124 -7.30 -4.53 -33.50
CA ILE A 124 -6.13 -4.21 -34.34
C ILE A 124 -6.08 -5.09 -35.58
N VAL A 125 -6.21 -6.42 -35.44
CA VAL A 125 -6.18 -7.37 -36.56
C VAL A 125 -7.34 -7.14 -37.53
N ALA A 126 -8.55 -6.92 -37.01
CA ALA A 126 -9.73 -6.65 -37.82
C ALA A 126 -9.61 -5.37 -38.62
N ASN A 127 -9.15 -4.28 -38.00
CA ASN A 127 -8.96 -2.98 -38.64
C ASN A 127 -7.79 -2.98 -39.65
N ALA A 128 -6.71 -3.71 -39.36
CA ALA A 128 -5.63 -3.93 -40.34
C ALA A 128 -6.13 -4.63 -41.57
N GLY A 129 -6.92 -5.71 -41.39
CA GLY A 129 -7.57 -6.40 -42.49
C GLY A 129 -8.57 -5.53 -43.29
N ALA A 130 -9.29 -4.64 -42.59
CA ALA A 130 -10.18 -3.65 -43.21
C ALA A 130 -9.39 -2.63 -44.03
N SER A 131 -8.33 -2.05 -43.47
CA SER A 131 -7.46 -1.09 -44.18
C SER A 131 -6.90 -1.70 -45.48
N LEU A 132 -6.40 -2.95 -45.40
CA LEU A 132 -5.91 -3.65 -46.61
C LEU A 132 -6.98 -3.83 -47.66
N ARG A 133 -8.23 -4.14 -47.30
CA ARG A 133 -9.37 -4.25 -48.24
C ARG A 133 -9.71 -2.93 -48.90
N TRP A 134 -9.74 -1.82 -48.10
CA TRP A 134 -10.03 -0.49 -48.62
C TRP A 134 -8.95 0.04 -49.58
N LEU A 135 -7.67 -0.28 -49.30
CA LEU A 135 -6.56 0.08 -50.19
C LEU A 135 -6.54 -0.72 -51.52
N LYS A 136 -7.09 -1.97 -51.53
CA LYS A 136 -7.17 -2.83 -52.72
C LYS A 136 -8.42 -2.61 -53.56
N ARG A 137 -9.30 -1.70 -53.15
CA ARG A 137 -10.56 -1.42 -53.88
C ARG A 137 -10.34 -0.46 -55.05
N GLU A 138 -11.14 -0.59 -56.08
CA GLU A 138 -11.17 0.34 -57.20
C GLU A 138 -12.54 1.05 -57.25
N PRO A 139 -12.60 2.38 -57.03
CA PRO A 139 -11.52 3.29 -56.67
C PRO A 139 -11.02 3.06 -55.24
N VAL A 140 -9.74 3.38 -54.94
CA VAL A 140 -9.12 3.26 -53.63
C VAL A 140 -9.84 4.17 -52.61
N MET A 141 -10.20 3.61 -51.47
CA MET A 141 -10.94 4.33 -50.40
C MET A 141 -9.96 4.76 -49.26
N LEU A 142 -9.20 5.82 -49.51
CA LEU A 142 -8.14 6.28 -48.61
C LEU A 142 -8.66 6.74 -47.23
N GLU A 143 -9.80 7.45 -47.16
CA GLU A 143 -10.37 7.91 -45.90
C GLU A 143 -10.78 6.74 -45.00
N ASN A 144 -11.39 5.70 -45.58
CA ASN A 144 -11.77 4.50 -44.82
C ASN A 144 -10.53 3.72 -44.33
N ALA A 145 -9.50 3.63 -45.17
CA ALA A 145 -8.22 3.02 -44.75
C ALA A 145 -7.55 3.78 -43.61
N SER A 146 -7.51 5.13 -43.70
CA SER A 146 -6.97 6.01 -42.67
C SER A 146 -7.73 5.87 -41.36
N SER A 147 -9.06 5.92 -41.39
CA SER A 147 -9.90 5.75 -40.19
C SER A 147 -9.64 4.38 -39.51
N SER A 148 -9.46 3.30 -40.28
CA SER A 148 -9.13 2.00 -39.70
C SER A 148 -7.72 1.97 -39.12
N LEU A 149 -6.75 2.71 -39.63
CA LEU A 149 -5.40 2.86 -39.09
C LEU A 149 -5.42 3.67 -37.78
N ASP A 150 -6.24 4.72 -37.69
CA ASP A 150 -6.40 5.51 -36.47
C ASP A 150 -6.97 4.66 -35.31
N GLU A 151 -7.94 3.79 -35.61
CA GLU A 151 -8.45 2.83 -34.60
C GLU A 151 -7.37 1.83 -34.17
N ILE A 152 -6.49 1.37 -35.06
CA ILE A 152 -5.34 0.53 -34.69
C ILE A 152 -4.42 1.23 -33.70
N ILE A 153 -4.09 2.48 -33.95
CA ILE A 153 -3.22 3.29 -33.07
C ILE A 153 -3.87 3.45 -31.69
N LYS A 154 -5.16 3.73 -31.64
CA LYS A 154 -5.94 3.91 -30.42
C LYS A 154 -5.98 2.62 -29.60
N GLU A 155 -6.30 1.49 -30.23
CA GLU A 155 -6.37 0.19 -29.55
C GLU A 155 -4.97 -0.31 -29.12
N GLY A 156 -3.91 -0.01 -29.88
CA GLY A 156 -2.53 -0.29 -29.48
C GLY A 156 -2.10 0.47 -28.22
N LYS A 157 -2.47 1.74 -28.12
CA LYS A 157 -2.25 2.56 -26.88
C LYS A 157 -3.00 1.97 -25.69
N ARG A 158 -4.27 1.58 -25.89
CA ARG A 158 -5.12 0.97 -24.87
C ARG A 158 -4.51 -0.34 -24.34
N ALA A 159 -4.08 -1.25 -25.23
CA ALA A 159 -3.40 -2.49 -24.84
C ALA A 159 -2.14 -2.22 -23.99
N GLY A 160 -1.34 -1.22 -24.40
CA GLY A 160 -0.15 -0.78 -23.66
C GLY A 160 -0.47 -0.26 -22.26
N GLU A 161 -1.60 0.44 -22.06
CA GLU A 161 -2.05 0.92 -20.74
C GLU A 161 -2.45 -0.23 -19.82
N ILE A 162 -3.20 -1.21 -20.33
CA ILE A 162 -3.58 -2.41 -19.59
C ILE A 162 -2.33 -3.19 -19.12
N ILE A 163 -1.36 -3.41 -20.02
CA ILE A 163 -0.12 -4.12 -19.68
C ILE A 163 0.70 -3.34 -18.63
N ARG A 164 0.82 -2.03 -18.75
CA ARG A 164 1.53 -1.21 -17.73
C ARG A 164 0.85 -1.28 -16.37
N GLY A 165 -0.49 -1.20 -16.32
CA GLY A 165 -1.26 -1.37 -15.09
C GLY A 165 -1.02 -2.72 -14.42
N LEU A 166 -1.00 -3.81 -15.20
CA LEU A 166 -0.72 -5.15 -14.70
C LEU A 166 0.73 -5.30 -14.19
N GLN A 167 1.70 -4.77 -14.94
CA GLN A 167 3.11 -4.79 -14.52
C GLN A 167 3.34 -4.02 -13.21
N ALA A 168 2.65 -2.90 -13.01
CA ALA A 168 2.70 -2.13 -11.77
C ALA A 168 2.21 -2.95 -10.56
N LEU A 169 1.18 -3.79 -10.74
CA LEU A 169 0.64 -4.66 -9.68
C LEU A 169 1.54 -5.86 -9.35
N THR A 170 2.33 -6.35 -10.33
CA THR A 170 3.13 -7.58 -10.17
C THR A 170 4.59 -7.34 -9.79
N ARG A 171 5.11 -6.13 -10.02
CA ARG A 171 6.51 -5.80 -9.70
C ARG A 171 6.77 -5.83 -8.21
N ASN A 172 7.89 -6.50 -7.82
CA ASN A 172 8.51 -6.33 -6.50
C ASN A 172 9.12 -4.92 -6.44
N HIS A 173 8.41 -3.95 -5.91
CA HIS A 173 8.98 -2.64 -5.61
C HIS A 173 9.40 -2.58 -4.15
N GLU A 174 10.63 -2.16 -3.91
CA GLU A 174 10.97 -1.47 -2.67
C GLU A 174 10.01 -0.28 -2.55
N SER A 175 9.39 -0.12 -1.39
CA SER A 175 8.38 0.92 -1.14
C SER A 175 8.94 2.30 -1.52
N SER A 176 8.47 2.88 -2.60
CA SER A 176 8.92 4.17 -3.12
C SER A 176 7.78 5.18 -3.02
N PHE A 177 7.92 6.11 -2.08
CA PHE A 177 7.00 7.23 -1.95
C PHE A 177 7.36 8.34 -2.96
N ALA A 178 6.36 8.80 -3.68
CA ALA A 178 6.47 9.91 -4.63
C ALA A 178 5.20 10.77 -4.61
N SER A 179 5.28 11.98 -5.17
CA SER A 179 4.08 12.78 -5.45
C SER A 179 3.32 12.16 -6.61
N GLU A 180 2.10 11.69 -6.35
CA GLU A 180 1.27 10.95 -7.29
C GLU A 180 -0.15 11.53 -7.32
N ASN A 181 -0.78 11.47 -8.50
CA ASN A 181 -2.15 11.99 -8.67
C ASN A 181 -3.18 10.86 -8.54
N LEU A 182 -4.07 10.95 -7.53
CA LEU A 182 -5.05 9.91 -7.25
C LEU A 182 -6.12 9.77 -8.33
N HIS A 183 -6.42 10.82 -9.12
CA HIS A 183 -7.29 10.68 -10.29
C HIS A 183 -6.73 9.69 -11.32
N LEU A 184 -5.41 9.76 -11.57
CA LEU A 184 -4.74 8.88 -12.52
C LEU A 184 -4.72 7.45 -12.00
N ILE A 185 -4.39 7.27 -10.71
CA ILE A 185 -4.37 5.95 -10.07
C ILE A 185 -5.77 5.30 -10.14
N ALA A 186 -6.84 6.06 -9.84
CA ALA A 186 -8.21 5.55 -9.90
C ALA A 186 -8.61 5.14 -11.32
N ARG A 187 -8.22 5.90 -12.34
CA ARG A 187 -8.49 5.57 -13.76
C ARG A 187 -7.81 4.29 -14.19
N ASP A 188 -6.54 4.07 -13.78
CA ASP A 188 -5.81 2.85 -14.09
C ASP A 188 -6.53 1.60 -13.53
N ILE A 189 -6.98 1.66 -12.28
CA ILE A 189 -7.68 0.55 -11.63
C ILE A 189 -9.04 0.29 -12.27
N LEU A 190 -9.74 1.36 -12.67
CA LEU A 190 -11.02 1.20 -13.37
C LEU A 190 -10.86 0.57 -14.75
N ALA A 191 -9.79 0.93 -15.47
CA ALA A 191 -9.47 0.27 -16.74
C ALA A 191 -9.31 -1.25 -16.56
N LEU A 192 -8.64 -1.70 -15.48
CA LEU A 192 -8.46 -3.12 -15.17
C LEU A 192 -9.75 -3.82 -14.71
N SER A 193 -10.70 -3.09 -14.14
CA SER A 193 -11.94 -3.67 -13.61
C SER A 193 -13.11 -3.64 -14.59
N ARG A 194 -12.95 -2.96 -15.73
CA ARG A 194 -14.03 -2.64 -16.67
C ARG A 194 -14.74 -3.87 -17.23
N VAL A 195 -13.98 -4.87 -17.67
CA VAL A 195 -14.57 -6.11 -18.25
C VAL A 195 -15.38 -6.87 -17.20
N GLU A 196 -14.90 -6.92 -15.96
CA GLU A 196 -15.64 -7.62 -14.92
C GLU A 196 -16.95 -6.87 -14.57
N LEU A 197 -16.94 -5.54 -14.61
CA LEU A 197 -18.14 -4.72 -14.47
C LEU A 197 -19.12 -4.97 -15.62
N GLU A 198 -18.64 -4.94 -16.86
CA GLU A 198 -19.45 -5.22 -18.06
C GLU A 198 -20.00 -6.65 -18.05
N ARG A 199 -19.17 -7.65 -17.71
CA ARG A 199 -19.57 -9.06 -17.62
C ARG A 199 -20.69 -9.30 -16.62
N ARG A 200 -20.67 -8.59 -15.49
CA ARG A 200 -21.68 -8.68 -14.43
C ARG A 200 -22.83 -7.67 -14.59
N GLY A 201 -22.87 -6.91 -15.66
CA GLY A 201 -23.91 -5.90 -15.91
C GLY A 201 -23.94 -4.78 -14.88
N ILE A 202 -22.81 -4.46 -14.26
CA ILE A 202 -22.68 -3.43 -13.21
C ILE A 202 -22.49 -2.07 -13.88
N SER A 203 -23.39 -1.12 -13.62
CA SER A 203 -23.25 0.27 -14.07
C SER A 203 -22.19 1.00 -13.24
N LEU A 204 -21.30 1.77 -13.91
CA LEU A 204 -20.25 2.55 -13.26
C LEU A 204 -20.58 4.05 -13.29
N GLU A 205 -20.56 4.68 -12.13
CA GLU A 205 -20.69 6.15 -11.99
C GLU A 205 -19.42 6.74 -11.36
N LEU A 206 -18.79 7.71 -12.05
CA LEU A 206 -17.57 8.39 -11.58
C LEU A 206 -17.86 9.82 -11.19
N LYS A 207 -17.52 10.19 -9.94
CA LYS A 207 -17.62 11.55 -9.40
C LYS A 207 -16.26 12.02 -8.86
N LEU A 208 -15.29 12.18 -9.72
CA LEU A 208 -13.95 12.63 -9.36
C LEU A 208 -13.91 14.17 -9.32
N ARG A 209 -14.36 14.76 -8.20
CA ARG A 209 -14.55 16.22 -8.03
C ARG A 209 -13.46 16.91 -7.22
N ALA A 210 -12.45 16.19 -6.74
CA ALA A 210 -11.36 16.80 -5.98
C ALA A 210 -10.62 17.83 -6.83
N GLY A 211 -10.49 19.04 -6.33
CA GLY A 211 -9.70 20.10 -6.96
C GLY A 211 -8.20 19.89 -6.82
N LYS A 212 -7.77 19.30 -5.68
CA LYS A 212 -6.40 18.85 -5.42
C LYS A 212 -6.41 17.34 -5.22
N ALA A 213 -5.60 16.62 -5.98
CA ALA A 213 -5.56 15.15 -5.93
C ALA A 213 -4.13 14.59 -5.87
N ASP A 214 -3.13 15.48 -5.69
CA ASP A 214 -1.74 15.09 -5.56
C ASP A 214 -1.44 14.73 -4.11
N ILE A 215 -0.91 13.53 -3.90
CA ILE A 215 -0.62 12.94 -2.60
C ILE A 215 0.79 12.37 -2.60
N TYR A 216 1.46 12.38 -1.45
CA TYR A 216 2.76 11.72 -1.29
C TYR A 216 2.54 10.27 -0.87
N CYS A 217 2.68 9.35 -1.83
CA CYS A 217 2.31 7.95 -1.60
C CYS A 217 3.17 6.95 -2.38
N ASP A 218 3.09 5.68 -1.98
CA ASP A 218 3.51 4.55 -2.80
C ASP A 218 2.35 4.17 -3.73
N ARG A 219 2.51 4.50 -5.03
CA ARG A 219 1.52 4.28 -6.07
C ARG A 219 0.99 2.84 -6.08
N VAL A 220 1.89 1.85 -5.98
CA VAL A 220 1.52 0.42 -6.05
C VAL A 220 0.66 0.00 -4.86
N GLN A 221 0.99 0.50 -3.66
CA GLN A 221 0.20 0.22 -2.46
C GLN A 221 -1.18 0.85 -2.54
N ILE A 222 -1.30 2.08 -3.03
CA ILE A 222 -2.61 2.73 -3.23
C ILE A 222 -3.42 2.03 -4.31
N GLN A 223 -2.80 1.62 -5.43
CA GLN A 223 -3.47 0.80 -6.44
C GLN A 223 -4.02 -0.50 -5.86
N GLN A 224 -3.27 -1.16 -4.98
CA GLN A 224 -3.71 -2.37 -4.28
C GLN A 224 -4.95 -2.13 -3.42
N VAL A 225 -4.99 -1.02 -2.66
CA VAL A 225 -6.17 -0.64 -1.86
C VAL A 225 -7.38 -0.43 -2.77
N LEU A 226 -7.24 0.39 -3.81
CA LEU A 226 -8.33 0.69 -4.75
C LEU A 226 -8.88 -0.58 -5.41
N LEU A 227 -7.99 -1.43 -5.92
CA LEU A 227 -8.36 -2.67 -6.56
C LEU A 227 -9.11 -3.61 -5.60
N ASN A 228 -8.62 -3.76 -4.37
CA ASN A 228 -9.28 -4.58 -3.36
C ASN A 228 -10.69 -4.07 -3.02
N LEU A 229 -10.86 -2.75 -2.86
CA LEU A 229 -12.18 -2.15 -2.58
C LEU A 229 -13.14 -2.33 -3.76
N VAL A 230 -12.68 -2.11 -4.99
CA VAL A 230 -13.48 -2.28 -6.21
C VAL A 230 -13.90 -3.74 -6.40
N ILE A 231 -13.01 -4.71 -6.23
CA ILE A 231 -13.34 -6.14 -6.33
C ILE A 231 -14.32 -6.54 -5.23
N ASN A 232 -14.14 -6.04 -4.00
CA ASN A 232 -15.08 -6.32 -2.93
C ASN A 232 -16.48 -5.80 -3.23
N ALA A 233 -16.59 -4.61 -3.82
CA ALA A 233 -17.85 -4.04 -4.26
C ALA A 233 -18.50 -4.85 -5.39
N ILE A 234 -17.70 -5.28 -6.39
CA ILE A 234 -18.16 -6.14 -7.50
C ILE A 234 -18.71 -7.47 -6.96
N ASP A 235 -17.98 -8.09 -6.02
CA ASP A 235 -18.40 -9.37 -5.42
C ASP A 235 -19.65 -9.24 -4.54
N ALA A 236 -19.85 -8.08 -3.89
CA ALA A 236 -21.05 -7.81 -3.09
C ALA A 236 -22.31 -7.63 -3.97
N MET A 237 -22.14 -7.37 -5.26
CA MET A 237 -23.19 -7.22 -6.27
C MET A 237 -23.29 -8.49 -7.11
N SER A 238 -23.54 -9.65 -6.47
CA SER A 238 -23.72 -10.94 -7.16
C SER A 238 -25.01 -11.00 -7.99
N ASP A 239 -25.10 -11.96 -8.93
CA ASP A 239 -26.18 -12.09 -9.94
C ASP A 239 -27.60 -12.27 -9.35
N ASP A 240 -27.73 -12.54 -8.05
CA ASP A 240 -29.01 -12.79 -7.37
C ASP A 240 -29.68 -11.53 -6.78
N LEU A 241 -29.17 -10.33 -7.06
CA LEU A 241 -29.73 -9.09 -6.51
C LEU A 241 -30.91 -8.56 -7.38
N PRO A 242 -32.05 -8.22 -6.78
CA PRO A 242 -33.25 -7.77 -7.50
C PRO A 242 -33.16 -6.33 -8.02
N ARG A 243 -32.02 -5.63 -7.88
CA ARG A 243 -31.79 -4.23 -8.26
C ARG A 243 -30.71 -4.11 -9.33
N ALA A 244 -30.82 -3.06 -10.16
CA ALA A 244 -29.74 -2.68 -11.07
C ALA A 244 -28.45 -2.46 -10.28
N ALA A 245 -27.42 -3.23 -10.57
CA ALA A 245 -26.13 -3.15 -9.89
C ALA A 245 -25.42 -1.83 -10.28
N LEU A 246 -25.05 -1.04 -9.28
CA LEU A 246 -24.39 0.25 -9.45
C LEU A 246 -23.14 0.33 -8.56
N LEU A 247 -22.00 0.54 -9.19
CA LEU A 247 -20.75 0.93 -8.54
C LEU A 247 -20.54 2.43 -8.73
N ARG A 248 -20.42 3.18 -7.65
CA ARG A 248 -20.10 4.61 -7.70
C ARG A 248 -18.77 4.85 -7.02
N LEU A 249 -17.88 5.57 -7.69
CA LEU A 249 -16.62 6.03 -7.13
C LEU A 249 -16.65 7.56 -7.01
N THR A 250 -16.29 8.04 -5.82
CA THR A 250 -16.19 9.49 -5.56
C THR A 250 -14.78 9.84 -5.08
N LEU A 251 -14.32 11.00 -5.49
CA LEU A 251 -13.07 11.60 -5.02
C LEU A 251 -13.34 13.07 -4.75
N GLU A 252 -13.13 13.49 -3.51
CA GLU A 252 -13.41 14.85 -3.04
C GLU A 252 -12.41 15.32 -1.99
N ASN A 253 -12.37 16.62 -1.74
CA ASN A 253 -11.63 17.21 -0.65
C ASN A 253 -12.59 17.61 0.46
N PRO A 254 -12.79 16.78 1.52
CA PRO A 254 -13.67 17.12 2.65
C PRO A 254 -13.13 18.31 3.45
N THR A 255 -11.80 18.49 3.44
CA THR A 255 -11.10 19.66 4.00
C THR A 255 -10.01 20.11 3.03
N PRO A 256 -9.45 21.34 3.18
CA PRO A 256 -8.38 21.82 2.32
C PRO A 256 -7.13 20.91 2.26
N ASP A 257 -6.86 20.15 3.31
CA ASP A 257 -5.64 19.35 3.48
C ASP A 257 -5.89 17.83 3.41
N THR A 258 -7.12 17.43 3.09
CA THR A 258 -7.50 16.01 3.07
C THR A 258 -8.15 15.64 1.75
N LEU A 259 -7.76 14.50 1.24
CA LEU A 259 -8.38 13.85 0.09
C LEU A 259 -9.16 12.62 0.57
N ARG A 260 -10.40 12.45 0.13
CA ARG A 260 -11.26 11.30 0.43
C ARG A 260 -11.63 10.58 -0.85
N PHE A 261 -11.40 9.28 -0.88
CA PHE A 261 -11.88 8.38 -1.91
C PHE A 261 -12.95 7.45 -1.35
N GLU A 262 -14.03 7.27 -2.09
CA GLU A 262 -15.13 6.41 -1.69
C GLU A 262 -15.52 5.44 -2.80
N VAL A 263 -15.84 4.22 -2.39
CA VAL A 263 -16.40 3.15 -3.21
C VAL A 263 -17.77 2.81 -2.64
N LEU A 264 -18.82 3.09 -3.41
CA LEU A 264 -20.20 2.82 -3.03
C LEU A 264 -20.76 1.73 -3.97
N ASP A 265 -21.29 0.68 -3.38
CA ASP A 265 -21.97 -0.40 -4.10
C ASP A 265 -23.47 -0.41 -3.79
N SER A 266 -24.24 -1.09 -4.63
CA SER A 266 -25.65 -1.39 -4.40
C SER A 266 -25.88 -2.86 -3.99
N GLY A 267 -24.86 -3.53 -3.45
CA GLY A 267 -24.84 -4.93 -3.08
C GLY A 267 -25.65 -5.26 -1.81
N CYS A 268 -25.32 -6.39 -1.22
CA CYS A 268 -26.00 -6.90 -0.02
C CYS A 268 -25.71 -6.09 1.26
N GLY A 269 -24.72 -5.19 1.22
CA GLY A 269 -24.28 -4.43 2.39
C GLY A 269 -23.45 -5.28 3.37
N LEU A 270 -23.14 -4.69 4.52
CA LEU A 270 -22.41 -5.33 5.62
C LEU A 270 -23.41 -5.92 6.62
N PRO A 271 -23.22 -7.17 7.09
CA PRO A 271 -24.05 -7.74 8.14
C PRO A 271 -23.99 -6.92 9.43
N ASP A 272 -25.06 -6.96 10.23
CA ASP A 272 -25.12 -6.25 11.51
C ASP A 272 -24.03 -6.74 12.48
N GLY A 273 -23.41 -5.79 13.20
CA GLY A 273 -22.37 -6.09 14.20
C GLY A 273 -20.99 -6.45 13.63
N VAL A 274 -20.80 -6.42 12.31
CA VAL A 274 -19.57 -6.89 11.66
C VAL A 274 -18.64 -5.74 11.27
N ARG A 275 -19.10 -4.50 11.37
CA ARG A 275 -18.41 -3.29 10.88
C ARG A 275 -16.96 -3.14 11.36
N GLU A 276 -16.69 -3.47 12.62
CA GLU A 276 -15.33 -3.40 13.18
C GLU A 276 -14.50 -4.63 12.80
N ARG A 277 -15.16 -5.79 12.73
CA ARG A 277 -14.52 -7.07 12.47
C ARG A 277 -14.10 -7.30 11.03
N ILE A 278 -14.68 -6.58 10.04
CA ILE A 278 -14.28 -6.72 8.63
C ILE A 278 -12.83 -6.31 8.35
N PHE A 279 -12.21 -5.57 9.28
CA PHE A 279 -10.80 -5.17 9.22
C PHE A 279 -9.88 -6.11 10.03
N GLU A 280 -10.42 -7.11 10.74
CA GLU A 280 -9.65 -8.14 11.43
C GLU A 280 -9.04 -9.11 10.42
N SER A 281 -7.84 -9.63 10.73
CA SER A 281 -7.17 -10.61 9.88
C SER A 281 -7.97 -11.91 9.83
N PHE A 282 -8.07 -12.49 8.64
CA PHE A 282 -8.78 -13.75 8.36
C PHE A 282 -10.30 -13.70 8.52
N TYR A 283 -10.87 -12.53 8.80
CA TYR A 283 -12.32 -12.40 8.79
C TYR A 283 -12.86 -12.30 7.36
N THR A 284 -13.75 -13.20 6.97
CA THR A 284 -14.38 -13.21 5.64
C THR A 284 -15.79 -13.79 5.70
N THR A 285 -16.68 -13.21 4.89
CA THR A 285 -18.01 -13.74 4.61
C THR A 285 -18.07 -14.50 3.28
N LYS A 286 -16.96 -14.51 2.52
CA LYS A 286 -16.87 -15.14 1.20
C LYS A 286 -16.36 -16.58 1.32
N LYS A 287 -16.95 -17.52 0.54
CA LYS A 287 -16.56 -18.95 0.54
C LYS A 287 -15.09 -19.18 0.10
N SER A 288 -14.53 -18.31 -0.74
CA SER A 288 -13.18 -18.44 -1.29
C SER A 288 -12.22 -17.30 -0.90
N GLY A 289 -12.61 -16.43 0.03
CA GLY A 289 -11.80 -15.29 0.47
C GLY A 289 -10.91 -15.62 1.66
N MET A 290 -9.63 -15.23 1.64
CA MET A 290 -8.70 -15.39 2.77
C MET A 290 -8.95 -14.42 3.94
N GLY A 291 -9.85 -13.42 3.79
CA GLY A 291 -10.14 -12.42 4.83
C GLY A 291 -9.00 -11.46 5.15
N MET A 292 -8.01 -11.31 4.25
CA MET A 292 -6.82 -10.46 4.49
C MET A 292 -6.86 -9.14 3.72
N GLY A 293 -7.68 -9.01 2.70
CA GLY A 293 -7.66 -7.85 1.79
C GLY A 293 -7.91 -6.53 2.51
N LEU A 294 -8.96 -6.43 3.32
CA LEU A 294 -9.31 -5.21 4.05
C LEU A 294 -8.32 -4.88 5.18
N THR A 295 -7.76 -5.90 5.85
CA THR A 295 -6.71 -5.73 6.87
C THR A 295 -5.44 -5.13 6.25
N ILE A 296 -5.01 -5.65 5.10
CA ILE A 296 -3.87 -5.14 4.36
C ILE A 296 -4.14 -3.71 3.88
N SER A 297 -5.34 -3.45 3.32
CA SER A 297 -5.75 -2.11 2.90
C SER A 297 -5.70 -1.11 4.06
N LYS A 298 -6.17 -1.50 5.25
CA LYS A 298 -6.12 -0.66 6.46
C LYS A 298 -4.67 -0.37 6.88
N GLY A 299 -3.79 -1.35 6.83
CA GLY A 299 -2.36 -1.21 7.10
C GLY A 299 -1.68 -0.25 6.11
N ILE A 300 -1.98 -0.37 4.81
CA ILE A 300 -1.45 0.51 3.76
C ILE A 300 -1.91 1.95 4.01
N ILE A 301 -3.20 2.18 4.18
CA ILE A 301 -3.75 3.53 4.40
C ILE A 301 -3.19 4.16 5.68
N LYS A 302 -3.05 3.39 6.76
CA LYS A 302 -2.41 3.87 8.00
C LYS A 302 -0.95 4.28 7.79
N LYS A 303 -0.18 3.51 6.97
CA LYS A 303 1.21 3.85 6.60
C LYS A 303 1.30 5.17 5.82
N HIS A 304 0.24 5.52 5.09
CA HIS A 304 0.10 6.78 4.36
C HIS A 304 -0.58 7.88 5.19
N CYS A 305 -0.59 7.76 6.52
CA CYS A 305 -1.18 8.72 7.47
C CYS A 305 -2.67 8.97 7.23
N GLY A 306 -3.39 8.00 6.65
CA GLY A 306 -4.80 8.05 6.33
C GLY A 306 -5.66 7.17 7.23
N GLU A 307 -6.95 7.19 7.00
CA GLU A 307 -7.96 6.39 7.68
C GLU A 307 -8.81 5.62 6.64
N LEU A 308 -9.13 4.35 6.93
CA LEU A 308 -10.02 3.50 6.13
C LEU A 308 -11.24 3.11 6.95
N GLY A 309 -12.43 3.33 6.41
CA GLY A 309 -13.69 3.01 7.05
C GLY A 309 -14.70 2.36 6.11
N ALA A 310 -15.78 1.84 6.71
CA ALA A 310 -16.91 1.26 5.99
C ALA A 310 -18.22 1.48 6.72
N GLU A 311 -19.33 1.58 5.98
CA GLU A 311 -20.68 1.70 6.53
C GLU A 311 -21.72 1.17 5.55
N ASN A 312 -22.90 0.82 6.07
CA ASN A 312 -24.05 0.53 5.23
C ASN A 312 -24.70 1.81 4.73
N ARG A 313 -25.21 1.78 3.51
CA ARG A 313 -25.98 2.86 2.93
C ARG A 313 -27.45 2.72 3.29
N ALA A 314 -28.13 3.84 3.54
CA ALA A 314 -29.58 3.85 3.81
C ALA A 314 -30.42 3.29 2.64
N GLU A 315 -29.90 3.43 1.41
CA GLU A 315 -30.53 2.97 0.18
C GLU A 315 -30.23 1.49 -0.15
N GLY A 316 -29.46 0.81 0.71
CA GLY A 316 -28.92 -0.53 0.51
C GLY A 316 -27.53 -0.54 -0.12
N GLY A 317 -26.78 -1.62 0.11
CA GLY A 317 -25.37 -1.74 -0.25
C GLY A 317 -24.43 -1.15 0.79
N SER A 318 -23.16 -1.10 0.46
CA SER A 318 -22.12 -0.59 1.35
C SER A 318 -21.39 0.63 0.78
N ARG A 319 -20.70 1.34 1.66
CA ARG A 319 -19.80 2.44 1.37
C ARG A 319 -18.49 2.17 2.08
N PHE A 320 -17.42 1.98 1.33
CA PHE A 320 -16.04 1.96 1.81
C PHE A 320 -15.39 3.28 1.45
N TRP A 321 -14.63 3.84 2.37
CA TRP A 321 -13.92 5.08 2.13
C TRP A 321 -12.55 5.09 2.80
N PHE A 322 -11.63 5.84 2.22
CA PHE A 322 -10.38 6.18 2.88
C PHE A 322 -10.05 7.65 2.69
N THR A 323 -9.26 8.17 3.63
CA THR A 323 -8.71 9.53 3.57
C THR A 323 -7.20 9.47 3.48
N LEU A 324 -6.62 10.47 2.81
CA LEU A 324 -5.17 10.68 2.76
C LEU A 324 -4.88 12.18 2.93
N PRO A 325 -3.77 12.55 3.60
CA PRO A 325 -3.31 13.92 3.61
C PRO A 325 -2.88 14.34 2.20
N LEU A 326 -3.17 15.59 1.84
CA LEU A 326 -2.58 16.22 0.67
C LEU A 326 -1.11 16.53 0.94
N GLY A 327 -0.26 16.33 -0.08
CA GLY A 327 1.18 16.61 -0.02
C GLY A 327 1.51 18.10 -0.08
#